data_9533c05be09e3417dbc40ea964b62437
#
_entry.id   9533c05be09e3417dbc40ea964b62437
#
_cell.length_a   1.000
_cell.length_b   1.000
_cell.length_c   1.000
_cell.angle_alpha   90.00
_cell.angle_beta   90.00
_cell.angle_gamma   90.00
#
_symmetry.space_group_name_H-M   'P 1'
#
loop_
_entity.id
_entity.type
_entity.pdbx_description
1 polymer ?
#
loop_
_entity_poly.entity_id
_entity_poly.type
_entity_poly.pdbx_seq_one_letter_code
_entity_poly.pdbx_strand_id
1 'polypeptide(L)'
;MPSKPAPAGRSTAVEDYLEQILDLINTKGYARVADIAQGLKISQASVTNMVQRMDAEGLLKYEKYRGLVLTTAGETLARNIMQRHQLLTDFFRMLGISEEVIYHDVEGMEHHISPQTLRAIEALVSELQQNPRLITNIKSHTHGS
;
A
#
# COMPACT_ATOMS: atom_id res chain seq x y z
N MET A 1 10.18 6.07 -30.74
CA MET A 1 9.99 7.14 -29.75
C MET A 1 9.70 6.49 -28.43
N PRO A 2 10.54 6.70 -27.42
CA PRO A 2 10.16 6.26 -26.11
C PRO A 2 8.88 6.98 -25.70
N SER A 3 7.86 6.25 -25.32
CA SER A 3 6.64 6.81 -24.79
C SER A 3 7.00 7.71 -23.61
N LYS A 4 6.42 8.90 -23.59
CA LYS A 4 6.52 9.82 -22.45
C LYS A 4 6.27 9.02 -21.16
N PRO A 5 7.13 9.10 -20.17
CA PRO A 5 6.86 8.39 -18.93
C PRO A 5 5.47 8.80 -18.46
N ALA A 6 4.69 7.82 -18.03
CA ALA A 6 3.43 8.08 -17.36
C ALA A 6 3.65 9.18 -16.32
N PRO A 7 2.71 10.11 -16.12
CA PRO A 7 2.88 11.15 -15.11
C PRO A 7 3.33 10.48 -13.83
N ALA A 8 4.42 11.00 -13.27
CA ALA A 8 5.01 10.45 -12.05
C ALA A 8 3.87 10.13 -11.09
N GLY A 9 3.76 8.88 -10.72
CA GLY A 9 2.77 8.43 -9.77
C GLY A 9 2.82 9.34 -8.54
N ARG A 10 1.73 9.43 -7.80
CA ARG A 10 1.67 10.24 -6.57
C ARG A 10 2.88 9.92 -5.71
N SER A 11 3.37 10.91 -4.99
CA SER A 11 4.55 10.72 -4.15
C SER A 11 4.32 9.57 -3.17
N THR A 12 5.38 8.83 -2.87
CA THR A 12 5.39 7.76 -1.86
C THR A 12 4.76 8.23 -0.55
N ALA A 13 5.04 9.46 -0.14
CA ALA A 13 4.48 10.05 1.07
C ALA A 13 2.95 10.11 1.04
N VAL A 14 2.34 10.56 -0.06
CA VAL A 14 0.88 10.61 -0.18
C VAL A 14 0.28 9.20 -0.11
N GLU A 15 0.90 8.23 -0.75
CA GLU A 15 0.45 6.84 -0.70
C GLU A 15 0.52 6.28 0.72
N ASP A 16 1.60 6.52 1.46
CA ASP A 16 1.74 6.10 2.86
C ASP A 16 0.67 6.73 3.77
N TYR A 17 0.38 8.01 3.58
CA TYR A 17 -0.70 8.68 4.32
C TYR A 17 -2.07 8.08 4.03
N LEU A 18 -2.39 7.84 2.77
CA LEU A 18 -3.68 7.23 2.38
C LEU A 18 -3.84 5.85 2.98
N GLU A 19 -2.82 5.04 2.94
CA GLU A 19 -2.82 3.70 3.53
C GLU A 19 -3.04 3.76 5.05
N GLN A 20 -2.32 4.65 5.74
CA GLN A 20 -2.47 4.85 7.18
C GLN A 20 -3.86 5.36 7.55
N ILE A 21 -4.40 6.32 6.82
CA ILE A 21 -5.74 6.87 7.07
C ILE A 21 -6.80 5.78 6.89
N LEU A 22 -6.74 5.02 5.81
CA LEU A 22 -7.71 3.94 5.58
C LEU A 22 -7.61 2.87 6.66
N ASP A 23 -6.40 2.48 7.06
CA ASP A 23 -6.19 1.52 8.13
C ASP A 23 -6.81 2.01 9.45
N LEU A 24 -6.59 3.26 9.82
CA LEU A 24 -7.18 3.86 11.02
C LEU A 24 -8.71 3.88 10.96
N ILE A 25 -9.29 4.24 9.83
CA ILE A 25 -10.74 4.24 9.65
C ILE A 25 -11.29 2.82 9.78
N ASN A 26 -10.64 1.83 9.20
CA ASN A 26 -11.07 0.44 9.25
C ASN A 26 -10.93 -0.17 10.65
N THR A 27 -9.90 0.20 11.41
CA THR A 27 -9.63 -0.38 12.74
C THR A 27 -10.25 0.39 13.89
N LYS A 28 -10.24 1.74 13.85
CA LYS A 28 -10.75 2.61 14.91
C LYS A 28 -12.06 3.32 14.57
N GLY A 29 -12.43 3.36 13.28
CA GLY A 29 -13.61 4.08 12.81
C GLY A 29 -13.35 5.57 12.55
N TYR A 30 -12.16 6.08 12.85
CA TYR A 30 -11.78 7.49 12.62
C TYR A 30 -10.28 7.63 12.43
N ALA A 31 -9.87 8.72 11.78
CA ALA A 31 -8.47 9.09 11.64
C ALA A 31 -8.28 10.54 12.10
N ARG A 32 -7.30 10.76 12.96
CA ARG A 32 -6.91 12.09 13.46
C ARG A 32 -5.44 12.35 13.19
N VAL A 33 -5.08 13.62 13.12
CA VAL A 33 -3.67 14.04 12.90
C VAL A 33 -2.72 13.37 13.88
N ALA A 34 -3.08 13.31 15.17
CA ALA A 34 -2.25 12.67 16.18
C ALA A 34 -2.03 11.17 15.93
N ASP A 35 -3.08 10.46 15.49
CA ASP A 35 -2.98 9.03 15.20
C ASP A 35 -2.08 8.75 13.98
N ILE A 36 -2.20 9.59 12.94
CA ILE A 36 -1.36 9.48 11.75
C ILE A 36 0.10 9.75 12.10
N ALA A 37 0.35 10.82 12.86
CA ALA A 37 1.69 11.19 13.30
C ALA A 37 2.36 10.05 14.09
N GLN A 38 1.63 9.40 14.98
CA GLN A 38 2.11 8.28 15.75
C GLN A 38 2.38 7.07 14.84
N GLY A 39 1.46 6.73 13.95
CA GLY A 39 1.60 5.58 13.05
C GLY A 39 2.75 5.71 12.06
N LEU A 40 2.98 6.90 11.54
CA LEU A 40 4.06 7.17 10.59
C LEU A 40 5.36 7.63 11.26
N LYS A 41 5.38 7.82 12.60
CA LYS A 41 6.53 8.27 13.39
C LYS A 41 7.09 9.62 12.91
N ILE A 42 6.19 10.57 12.67
CA ILE A 42 6.52 11.94 12.23
C ILE A 42 5.79 12.96 13.09
N SER A 43 6.15 14.25 12.94
CA SER A 43 5.53 15.32 13.72
C SER A 43 4.08 15.59 13.28
N GLN A 44 3.26 16.06 14.21
CA GLN A 44 1.89 16.49 13.90
C GLN A 44 1.88 17.68 12.93
N ALA A 45 2.86 18.56 12.99
CA ALA A 45 2.98 19.67 12.04
C ALA A 45 3.17 19.17 10.60
N SER A 46 4.01 18.16 10.41
CA SER A 46 4.21 17.53 9.09
C SER A 46 2.92 16.89 8.58
N VAL A 47 2.18 16.21 9.46
CA VAL A 47 0.89 15.61 9.11
C VAL A 47 -0.11 16.70 8.71
N THR A 48 -0.22 17.78 9.48
CA THR A 48 -1.14 18.88 9.19
C THR A 48 -0.86 19.47 7.81
N ASN A 49 0.40 19.71 7.49
CA ASN A 49 0.79 20.23 6.17
C ASN A 49 0.39 19.30 5.04
N MET A 50 0.64 18.01 5.20
CA MET A 50 0.28 17.02 4.18
C MET A 50 -1.24 16.87 4.05
N VAL A 51 -1.97 16.89 5.15
CA VAL A 51 -3.44 16.83 5.15
C VAL A 51 -4.03 18.01 4.39
N GLN A 52 -3.51 19.21 4.59
CA GLN A 52 -3.95 20.39 3.84
C GLN A 52 -3.70 20.23 2.34
N ARG A 53 -2.56 19.70 1.98
CA ARG A 53 -2.22 19.43 0.59
C ARG A 53 -3.14 18.37 -0.02
N MET A 54 -3.40 17.29 0.69
CA MET A 54 -4.30 16.23 0.22
C MET A 54 -5.76 16.68 0.13
N ASP A 55 -6.18 17.57 1.00
CA ASP A 55 -7.50 18.23 0.91
C ASP A 55 -7.59 19.07 -0.37
N ALA A 56 -6.57 19.87 -0.65
CA ALA A 56 -6.50 20.66 -1.89
C ALA A 56 -6.53 19.76 -3.14
N GLU A 57 -5.97 18.57 -3.07
CA GLU A 57 -5.98 17.58 -4.17
C GLU A 57 -7.30 16.79 -4.25
N GLY A 58 -8.24 17.02 -3.33
CA GLY A 58 -9.54 16.35 -3.34
C GLY A 58 -9.53 14.91 -2.84
N LEU A 59 -8.53 14.51 -2.05
CA LEU A 59 -8.38 13.13 -1.56
C LEU A 59 -9.02 12.91 -0.19
N LEU A 60 -9.11 13.94 0.62
CA LEU A 60 -9.71 13.88 1.96
C LEU A 60 -10.39 15.20 2.32
N LYS A 61 -11.16 15.15 3.41
CA LYS A 61 -11.77 16.33 4.03
C LYS A 61 -11.70 16.19 5.55
N TYR A 62 -11.68 17.33 6.24
CA TYR A 62 -11.82 17.36 7.68
C TYR A 62 -13.30 17.58 8.04
N GLU A 63 -13.85 16.68 8.85
CA GLU A 63 -15.19 16.82 9.42
C GLU A 63 -15.10 17.01 10.93
N LYS A 64 -15.85 18.00 11.45
CA LYS A 64 -15.71 18.50 12.83
C LYS A 64 -15.75 17.43 13.91
N TYR A 65 -16.61 16.42 13.79
CA TYR A 65 -16.78 15.38 14.80
C TYR A 65 -16.24 14.00 14.40
N ARG A 66 -15.87 13.83 13.13
CA ARG A 66 -15.40 12.56 12.59
C ARG A 66 -13.91 12.53 12.35
N GLY A 67 -13.27 13.69 12.38
CA GLY A 67 -11.86 13.85 12.02
C GLY A 67 -11.65 13.87 10.50
N LEU A 68 -10.62 13.21 10.04
CA LEU A 68 -10.33 13.11 8.61
C LEU A 68 -11.17 12.01 7.97
N VAL A 69 -11.79 12.33 6.85
CA VAL A 69 -12.52 11.36 6.03
C VAL A 69 -11.97 11.38 4.61
N LEU A 70 -11.90 10.21 3.99
CA LEU A 70 -11.49 10.10 2.60
C LEU A 70 -12.67 10.47 1.68
N THR A 71 -12.36 11.20 0.61
CA THR A 71 -13.29 11.36 -0.50
C THR A 71 -13.39 10.04 -1.27
N THR A 72 -14.37 9.91 -2.18
CA THR A 72 -14.45 8.75 -3.07
C THR A 72 -13.14 8.53 -3.81
N ALA A 73 -12.52 9.60 -4.32
CA ALA A 73 -11.23 9.51 -5.01
C ALA A 73 -10.11 9.03 -4.07
N GLY A 74 -10.05 9.56 -2.85
CA GLY A 74 -9.07 9.16 -1.85
C GLY A 74 -9.25 7.70 -1.42
N GLU A 75 -10.47 7.28 -1.19
CA GLU A 75 -10.77 5.89 -0.80
C GLU A 75 -10.41 4.90 -1.91
N THR A 76 -10.77 5.20 -3.17
CA THR A 76 -10.41 4.36 -4.30
C THR A 76 -8.90 4.20 -4.41
N LEU A 77 -8.16 5.30 -4.30
CA LEU A 77 -6.72 5.28 -4.37
C LEU A 77 -6.11 4.49 -3.20
N ALA A 78 -6.59 4.70 -1.98
CA ALA A 78 -6.13 3.97 -0.80
C ALA A 78 -6.37 2.46 -0.92
N ARG A 79 -7.55 2.06 -1.41
CA ARG A 79 -7.87 0.64 -1.64
C ARG A 79 -6.95 0.01 -2.68
N ASN A 80 -6.63 0.72 -3.75
CA ASN A 80 -5.71 0.24 -4.78
C ASN A 80 -4.30 0.01 -4.20
N ILE A 81 -3.85 0.91 -3.34
CA ILE A 81 -2.56 0.78 -2.64
C ILE A 81 -2.57 -0.45 -1.73
N MET A 82 -3.62 -0.63 -0.95
CA MET A 82 -3.75 -1.79 -0.05
C MET A 82 -3.82 -3.12 -0.81
N GLN A 83 -4.53 -3.16 -1.94
CA GLN A 83 -4.58 -4.36 -2.79
C GLN A 83 -3.21 -4.70 -3.36
N ARG A 84 -2.46 -3.70 -3.80
CA ARG A 84 -1.09 -3.86 -4.28
C ARG A 84 -0.18 -4.41 -3.18
N HIS A 85 -0.26 -3.84 -1.99
CA HIS A 85 0.47 -4.31 -0.82
C HIS A 85 0.16 -5.77 -0.51
N GLN A 86 -1.13 -6.11 -0.47
CA GLN A 86 -1.58 -7.48 -0.16
C GLN A 86 -1.13 -8.49 -1.23
N LEU A 87 -1.22 -8.12 -2.50
CA LEU A 87 -0.77 -8.97 -3.60
C LEU A 87 0.71 -9.31 -3.49
N LEU A 88 1.55 -8.30 -3.26
CA LEU A 88 3.00 -8.50 -3.11
C LEU A 88 3.32 -9.33 -1.87
N THR A 89 2.64 -9.07 -0.77
CA THR A 89 2.81 -9.83 0.47
C THR A 89 2.46 -11.30 0.26
N ASP A 90 1.32 -11.60 -0.35
CA ASP A 90 0.89 -12.98 -0.63
C ASP A 90 1.86 -13.69 -1.57
N PHE A 91 2.32 -13.00 -2.60
CA PHE A 91 3.30 -13.52 -3.54
C PHE A 91 4.58 -13.97 -2.84
N PHE A 92 5.15 -13.11 -2.02
CA PHE A 92 6.38 -13.44 -1.31
C PHE A 92 6.19 -14.55 -0.25
N ARG A 93 5.02 -14.61 0.40
CA ARG A 93 4.70 -15.74 1.29
C ARG A 93 4.69 -17.07 0.55
N MET A 94 4.13 -17.10 -0.66
CA MET A 94 4.14 -18.29 -1.49
C MET A 94 5.56 -18.74 -1.85
N LEU A 95 6.49 -17.80 -1.96
CA LEU A 95 7.90 -18.10 -2.22
C LEU A 95 8.66 -18.55 -0.97
N GLY A 96 8.02 -18.54 0.20
CA GLY A 96 8.64 -18.97 1.45
C GLY A 96 9.53 -17.89 2.09
N ILE A 97 9.36 -16.64 1.73
CA ILE A 97 10.11 -15.53 2.31
C ILE A 97 9.57 -15.23 3.71
N SER A 98 10.45 -14.92 4.67
CA SER A 98 10.04 -14.62 6.03
C SER A 98 9.23 -13.32 6.14
N GLU A 99 8.33 -13.24 7.12
CA GLU A 99 7.48 -12.05 7.32
C GLU A 99 8.29 -10.77 7.54
N GLU A 100 9.42 -10.85 8.22
CA GLU A 100 10.31 -9.70 8.44
C GLU A 100 10.89 -9.17 7.13
N VAL A 101 11.37 -10.05 6.26
CA VAL A 101 11.90 -9.67 4.95
C VAL A 101 10.78 -9.14 4.05
N ILE A 102 9.63 -9.80 4.05
CA ILE A 102 8.44 -9.35 3.29
C ILE A 102 8.08 -7.92 3.65
N TYR A 103 8.02 -7.63 4.95
CA TYR A 103 7.67 -6.28 5.43
C TYR A 103 8.58 -5.21 4.82
N HIS A 104 9.89 -5.42 4.86
CA HIS A 104 10.85 -4.47 4.31
C HIS A 104 10.80 -4.38 2.79
N ASP A 105 10.73 -5.52 2.10
CA ASP A 105 10.76 -5.56 0.64
C ASP A 105 9.50 -4.96 0.03
N VAL A 106 8.33 -5.28 0.58
CA VAL A 106 7.06 -4.76 0.09
C VAL A 106 6.97 -3.25 0.28
N GLU A 107 7.40 -2.73 1.45
CA GLU A 107 7.45 -1.29 1.70
C GLU A 107 8.28 -0.54 0.63
N GLY A 108 9.37 -1.13 0.18
CA GLY A 108 10.20 -0.54 -0.87
C GLY A 108 9.62 -0.68 -2.27
N MET A 109 9.04 -1.83 -2.58
CA MET A 109 8.60 -2.17 -3.93
C MET A 109 7.23 -1.62 -4.32
N GLU A 110 6.29 -1.54 -3.38
CA GLU A 110 4.89 -1.24 -3.68
C GLU A 110 4.69 0.11 -4.36
N HIS A 111 5.57 1.08 -4.12
CA HIS A 111 5.49 2.42 -4.68
C HIS A 111 6.12 2.55 -6.07
N HIS A 112 6.90 1.56 -6.49
CA HIS A 112 7.72 1.64 -7.72
C HIS A 112 7.33 0.60 -8.77
N ILE A 113 6.41 -0.28 -8.46
CA ILE A 113 5.97 -1.33 -9.37
C ILE A 113 4.97 -0.78 -10.39
N SER A 114 5.15 -1.12 -11.66
CA SER A 114 4.23 -0.69 -12.72
C SER A 114 2.92 -1.50 -12.69
N PRO A 115 1.80 -0.93 -13.19
CA PRO A 115 0.57 -1.68 -13.34
C PRO A 115 0.71 -2.96 -14.18
N GLN A 116 1.56 -2.93 -15.20
CA GLN A 116 1.82 -4.10 -16.03
C GLN A 116 2.48 -5.23 -15.24
N THR A 117 3.49 -4.92 -14.43
CA THR A 117 4.15 -5.90 -13.58
C THR A 117 3.20 -6.46 -12.51
N LEU A 118 2.36 -5.61 -11.92
CA LEU A 118 1.35 -6.05 -10.96
C LEU A 118 0.37 -7.05 -11.57
N ARG A 119 -0.10 -6.78 -12.79
CA ARG A 119 -1.01 -7.72 -13.47
C ARG A 119 -0.33 -9.06 -13.75
N ALA A 120 0.95 -9.05 -14.11
CA ALA A 120 1.71 -10.28 -14.33
C ALA A 120 1.87 -11.07 -13.02
N ILE A 121 2.17 -10.41 -11.91
CA ILE A 121 2.27 -11.03 -10.59
C ILE A 121 0.91 -11.58 -10.15
N GLU A 122 -0.17 -10.84 -10.37
CA GLU A 122 -1.53 -11.28 -10.05
C GLU A 122 -1.89 -12.57 -10.80
N ALA A 123 -1.59 -12.64 -12.09
CA ALA A 123 -1.80 -13.83 -12.89
C ALA A 123 -0.97 -15.01 -12.37
N LEU A 124 0.29 -14.79 -12.02
CA LEU A 124 1.16 -15.81 -11.47
C LEU A 124 0.66 -16.30 -10.10
N VAL A 125 0.26 -15.39 -9.24
CA VAL A 125 -0.31 -15.76 -7.91
C VAL A 125 -1.56 -16.63 -8.10
N SER A 126 -2.44 -16.28 -9.02
CA SER A 126 -3.65 -17.06 -9.32
C SER A 126 -3.31 -18.48 -9.76
N GLU A 127 -2.34 -18.64 -10.67
CA GLU A 127 -1.88 -19.95 -11.12
C GLU A 127 -1.24 -20.76 -9.98
N LEU A 128 -0.42 -20.14 -9.15
CA LEU A 128 0.21 -20.81 -8.02
C LEU A 128 -0.82 -21.29 -7.00
N GLN A 129 -1.85 -20.48 -6.71
CA GLN A 129 -2.93 -20.88 -5.80
C GLN A 129 -3.69 -22.12 -6.27
N GLN A 130 -3.79 -22.31 -7.57
CA GLN A 130 -4.43 -23.48 -8.17
C GLN A 130 -3.51 -24.72 -8.21
N ASN A 131 -2.24 -24.54 -7.93
CA ASN A 131 -1.22 -25.58 -8.00
C ASN A 131 -0.37 -25.65 -6.70
N PRO A 132 -0.94 -26.14 -5.58
CA PRO A 132 -0.23 -26.14 -4.29
C PRO A 132 1.11 -26.90 -4.30
N ARG A 133 1.27 -27.87 -5.18
CA ARG A 133 2.55 -28.61 -5.34
C ARG A 133 3.69 -27.69 -5.78
N LEU A 134 3.40 -26.74 -6.68
CA LEU A 134 4.40 -25.76 -7.13
C LEU A 134 4.87 -24.89 -5.96
N ILE A 135 3.94 -24.47 -5.11
CA ILE A 135 4.27 -23.67 -3.92
C ILE A 135 5.18 -24.47 -2.98
N THR A 136 4.85 -25.74 -2.72
CA THR A 136 5.67 -26.63 -1.90
C THR A 136 7.07 -26.79 -2.49
N ASN A 137 7.16 -27.02 -3.79
CA ASN A 137 8.45 -27.15 -4.48
C ASN A 137 9.29 -25.87 -4.40
N ILE A 138 8.66 -24.71 -4.61
CA ILE A 138 9.36 -23.43 -4.51
C ILE A 138 9.90 -23.21 -3.10
N LYS A 139 9.08 -23.43 -2.08
CA LYS A 139 9.48 -23.31 -0.68
C LYS A 139 10.65 -24.23 -0.32
N SER A 140 10.69 -25.43 -0.85
CA SER A 140 11.80 -26.36 -0.63
C SER A 140 13.13 -25.85 -1.18
N HIS A 141 13.08 -25.08 -2.28
CA HIS A 141 14.29 -24.47 -2.86
C HIS A 141 14.74 -23.21 -2.10
N THR A 142 13.81 -22.48 -1.50
CA THR A 142 14.13 -21.24 -0.74
C THR A 142 14.64 -21.51 0.66
N HIS A 143 14.29 -22.65 1.26
CA HIS A 143 14.71 -23.07 2.60
C HIS A 143 15.88 -24.07 2.60
N GLY A 144 16.38 -24.46 1.45
CA GLY A 144 17.36 -25.53 1.26
C GLY A 144 18.82 -25.11 1.30
N SER A 145 19.18 -24.04 2.00
CA SER A 145 20.57 -23.65 2.17
C SER A 145 20.93 -23.44 3.61
#